data_9c3d71f481bdf07c87f23ef58c664945
#
_entry.id   9c3d71f481bdf07c87f23ef58c664945
#
_cell.length_a   1.000
_cell.length_b   1.000
_cell.length_c   1.000
_cell.angle_alpha   90.00
_cell.angle_beta   90.00
_cell.angle_gamma   90.00
#
_symmetry.space_group_name_H-M   'P 1'
#
loop_
_entity.id
_entity.type
_entity.pdbx_description
1 polymer ?
#
loop_
_entity_poly.entity_id
_entity_poly.type
_entity_poly.pdbx_seq_one_letter_code
_entity_poly.pdbx_strand_id
1 'polypeptide(L)' 'MNCNVFTRTFWKENAAWPNGLEPAVGRKTYMARNVSENEARAICKEYNATHKAGRLSRKAEYEAAI' A
#
# COMPACT_ATOMS: atom_id res chain seq x y z
N MET A 1 11.61 -13.49 10.84
CA MET A 1 11.34 -13.38 9.38
C MET A 1 11.42 -11.92 8.97
N ASN A 2 12.17 -11.65 7.91
CA ASN A 2 12.28 -10.28 7.41
C ASN A 2 11.14 -9.98 6.44
N CYS A 3 10.77 -8.73 6.37
CA CYS A 3 9.66 -8.27 5.55
C CYS A 3 10.06 -7.04 4.74
N ASN A 4 9.37 -6.85 3.64
CA ASN A 4 9.45 -5.61 2.87
C ASN A 4 8.14 -4.85 3.08
N VAL A 5 8.23 -3.53 3.19
CA VAL A 5 7.07 -2.66 3.33
C VAL A 5 6.92 -1.85 2.06
N PHE A 6 5.72 -1.77 1.55
CA PHE A 6 5.44 -1.05 0.31
C PHE A 6 4.08 -0.37 0.38
N THR A 7 3.89 0.61 -0.49
CA THR A 7 2.57 1.22 -0.69
C THR A 7 2.09 0.90 -2.09
N ARG A 8 0.78 0.84 -2.26
CA ARG A 8 0.16 0.72 -3.58
C ARG A 8 -1.27 1.24 -3.52
N THR A 9 -1.82 1.57 -4.69
CA THR A 9 -3.21 1.96 -4.82
C THR A 9 -4.06 0.75 -5.14
N PHE A 10 -5.37 0.81 -4.82
CA PHE A 10 -6.30 -0.27 -5.08
C PHE A 10 -7.33 0.08 -6.16
N TRP A 11 -7.29 1.29 -6.67
CA TRP A 11 -8.19 1.78 -7.70
C TRP A 11 -7.39 2.54 -8.74
N LYS A 12 -7.88 2.57 -9.97
CA LYS A 12 -7.34 3.48 -10.99
C LYS A 12 -8.48 4.26 -11.62
N GLU A 13 -8.18 5.43 -12.15
CA GLU A 13 -9.19 6.24 -12.80
C GLU A 13 -9.54 5.66 -14.16
N ASN A 14 -10.86 5.53 -14.41
CA ASN A 14 -11.38 5.06 -15.68
C ASN A 14 -12.79 5.63 -15.83
N ALA A 15 -12.95 6.57 -16.77
CA ALA A 15 -14.21 7.28 -16.96
C ALA A 15 -15.37 6.34 -17.38
N ALA A 16 -15.07 5.17 -17.90
CA ALA A 16 -16.09 4.19 -18.30
C ALA A 16 -16.71 3.45 -17.12
N TRP A 17 -16.12 3.55 -15.92
CA TRP A 17 -16.60 2.85 -14.74
C TRP A 17 -17.46 3.76 -13.88
N PRO A 18 -18.38 3.17 -13.07
CA PRO A 18 -19.16 3.96 -12.11
C PRO A 18 -18.22 4.74 -11.20
N ASN A 19 -18.55 5.99 -10.91
CA ASN A 19 -17.73 6.90 -10.11
C ASN A 19 -16.35 7.20 -10.71
N GLY A 20 -16.08 6.75 -11.95
CA GLY A 20 -14.80 6.97 -12.59
C GLY A 20 -13.65 6.18 -12.01
N LEU A 21 -13.92 5.11 -11.25
CA LEU A 21 -12.89 4.30 -10.59
C LEU A 21 -13.07 2.83 -10.95
N GLU A 22 -11.99 2.21 -11.40
CA GLU A 22 -11.92 0.79 -11.71
C GLU A 22 -11.10 0.07 -10.64
N PRO A 23 -11.57 -1.08 -10.11
CA PRO A 23 -10.76 -1.86 -9.19
C PRO A 23 -9.49 -2.34 -9.88
N ALA A 24 -8.33 -1.92 -9.37
CA ALA A 24 -7.06 -2.31 -9.94
C ALA A 24 -5.96 -2.13 -8.89
N VAL A 25 -5.18 -3.19 -8.66
CA VAL A 25 -4.06 -3.13 -7.75
C VAL A 25 -2.89 -2.47 -8.46
N GLY A 26 -2.42 -1.34 -7.92
CA GLY A 26 -1.34 -0.58 -8.50
C GLY A 26 0.04 -1.18 -8.25
N ARG A 27 1.06 -0.54 -8.82
CA ARG A 27 2.44 -0.95 -8.65
C ARG A 27 2.89 -0.73 -7.20
N LYS A 28 3.69 -1.67 -6.69
CA LYS A 28 4.29 -1.54 -5.36
C LYS A 28 5.40 -0.50 -5.38
N THR A 29 5.36 0.41 -4.40
CA THR A 29 6.43 1.37 -4.16
C THR A 29 7.03 1.05 -2.80
N TYR A 30 8.25 0.54 -2.78
CA TYR A 30 8.85 0.05 -1.55
C TYR A 30 9.32 1.20 -0.65
N MET A 31 8.95 1.12 0.64
CA MET A 31 9.34 2.08 1.67
C MET A 31 10.48 1.57 2.52
N ALA A 32 10.52 0.26 2.76
CA ALA A 32 11.54 -0.38 3.58
C ALA A 32 11.73 -1.82 3.11
N ARG A 33 12.93 -2.33 3.23
CA ARG A 33 13.27 -3.71 2.84
C ARG A 33 14.02 -4.40 3.96
N ASN A 34 13.77 -5.70 4.10
CA ASN A 34 14.47 -6.54 5.08
C ASN A 34 14.37 -6.03 6.52
N VAL A 35 13.19 -5.58 6.91
CA VAL A 35 12.91 -5.19 8.29
C VAL A 35 12.20 -6.34 9.01
N SER A 36 12.23 -6.33 10.35
CA SER A 36 11.52 -7.34 11.12
C SER A 36 10.01 -7.22 10.92
N GLU A 37 9.27 -8.29 11.20
CA GLU A 37 7.82 -8.26 11.09
C GLU A 37 7.21 -7.20 12.02
N ASN A 38 7.71 -7.08 13.25
CA ASN A 38 7.22 -6.07 14.19
C ASN A 38 7.45 -4.66 13.65
N GLU A 39 8.62 -4.42 13.08
CA GLU A 39 8.93 -3.12 12.47
C GLU A 39 8.06 -2.86 11.25
N ALA A 40 7.85 -3.87 10.42
CA ALA A 40 6.99 -3.75 9.25
C ALA A 40 5.56 -3.38 9.64
N ARG A 41 5.02 -4.03 10.67
CA ARG A 41 3.68 -3.71 11.17
C ARG A 41 3.59 -2.28 11.69
N ALA A 42 4.62 -1.84 12.40
CA ALA A 42 4.66 -0.48 12.94
C ALA A 42 4.68 0.56 11.82
N ILE A 43 5.50 0.32 10.78
CA ILE A 43 5.58 1.23 9.62
C ILE A 43 4.22 1.32 8.92
N CYS A 44 3.59 0.18 8.65
CA CYS A 44 2.28 0.16 8.00
C CYS A 44 1.22 0.88 8.83
N LYS A 45 1.18 0.62 10.13
CA LYS A 45 0.21 1.25 11.02
C LYS A 45 0.37 2.75 11.06
N GLU A 46 1.60 3.22 11.18
CA GLU A 46 1.89 4.65 11.22
C GLU A 46 1.54 5.32 9.89
N TYR A 47 1.95 4.73 8.78
CA TYR A 47 1.63 5.29 7.47
C TYR A 47 0.13 5.40 7.26
N ASN A 48 -0.60 4.30 7.51
CA ASN A 48 -2.05 4.28 7.28
C ASN A 48 -2.81 5.20 8.23
N ALA A 49 -2.26 5.48 9.42
CA ALA A 49 -2.87 6.38 10.37
C ALA A 49 -2.62 7.86 10.04
N THR A 50 -1.49 8.18 9.41
CA THR A 50 -1.06 9.56 9.17
C THR A 50 -1.26 10.04 7.73
N HIS A 51 -1.51 9.12 6.80
CA HIS A 51 -1.72 9.46 5.38
C HIS A 51 -3.13 9.09 4.97
N LYS A 52 -3.83 10.03 4.36
CA LYS A 52 -5.15 9.73 3.80
C LYS A 52 -4.97 8.83 2.58
N ALA A 53 -5.80 7.81 2.48
CA ALA A 53 -5.75 6.87 1.35
C ALA A 53 -6.02 7.56 0.01
N GLY A 54 -6.84 8.61 0.02
CA GLY A 54 -7.18 9.34 -1.19
C GLY A 54 -8.13 8.59 -2.09
N ARG A 55 -8.38 9.16 -3.27
CA ARG A 55 -9.33 8.63 -4.24
C ARG A 55 -8.96 7.23 -4.73
N LEU A 56 -7.67 6.95 -4.87
CA LEU A 56 -7.19 5.66 -5.37
C LEU A 56 -6.89 4.65 -4.27
N SER A 57 -7.20 4.99 -3.02
CA SER A 57 -7.01 4.12 -1.84
C SER A 57 -5.57 3.62 -1.71
N ARG A 58 -4.61 4.56 -1.62
CA ARG A 58 -3.21 4.18 -1.37
C ARG A 58 -3.03 3.74 0.08
N LYS A 59 -2.46 2.57 0.25
CA LYS A 59 -2.24 1.99 1.58
C LYS A 59 -0.86 1.35 1.66
N ALA A 60 -0.34 1.25 2.88
CA ALA A 60 0.90 0.53 3.15
C ALA A 60 0.59 -0.90 3.56
N GLU A 61 1.40 -1.83 3.04
CA GLU A 61 1.31 -3.25 3.34
C GLU A 61 2.71 -3.81 3.50
N TYR A 62 2.82 -5.02 4.02
CA TYR A 62 4.11 -5.69 4.07
C TYR A 62 3.98 -7.13 3.56
N GLU A 63 5.12 -7.66 3.14
CA GLU A 63 5.23 -9.01 2.60
C GLU A 63 6.52 -9.65 3.12
N ALA A 64 6.61 -10.95 3.06
CA ALA A 64 7.84 -11.64 3.41
C ALA A 64 8.93 -11.27 2.41
N ALA A 65 10.12 -10.95 2.91
CA ALA A 65 11.29 -10.69 2.07
C ALA A 65 11.94 -12.03 1.77
N ILE A 66 11.83 -12.48 0.55
CA ILE A 66 12.38 -13.77 0.13
C ILE A 66 13.66 -13.55 -0.67
#